data_eaa904879ebe77b5436803ebe60f8cc4
#
_entry.id   eaa904879ebe77b5436803ebe60f8cc4
#
_cell.length_a   1.000
_cell.length_b   1.000
_cell.length_c   1.000
_cell.angle_alpha   90.00
_cell.angle_beta   90.00
_cell.angle_gamma   90.00
#
_symmetry.space_group_name_H-M   'P 1'
#
loop_
_entity.id
_entity.type
_entity.pdbx_description
1 polymer ?
#
loop_
_entity_poly.entity_id
_entity_poly.type
_entity_poly.pdbx_seq_one_letter_code
_entity_poly.pdbx_strand_id
1 'polypeptide(L)'
;SWFREIDASGGAVFFAAGVFYYFLTPQVRALVCAMAEAFPGGKLVFDAANRKAVKLMLKTWLKDAEIKDVGAYFAVTDARRELSAWSDRLRVSSRGYMLGYNDLRNQNVRKFFRFLSKVGDGMMNMQIVRLDFAKENKKHE
;
A
#
# COMPACT_ATOMS: atom_id res chain seq x y z
N SER A 1 -10.99 -19.61 6.25
CA SER A 1 -10.35 -18.29 6.07
C SER A 1 -10.10 -17.70 7.45
N TRP A 2 -8.91 -17.23 7.72
CA TRP A 2 -8.50 -16.57 8.96
C TRP A 2 -9.36 -15.32 9.30
N PHE A 3 -10.08 -14.76 8.33
CA PHE A 3 -11.01 -13.66 8.55
C PHE A 3 -12.07 -13.97 9.62
N ARG A 4 -12.48 -15.24 9.73
CA ARG A 4 -13.52 -15.66 10.71
C ARG A 4 -13.03 -15.68 12.15
N GLU A 5 -11.71 -15.63 12.34
CA GLU A 5 -11.08 -15.64 13.66
C GLU A 5 -10.89 -14.23 14.24
N ILE A 6 -11.20 -13.19 13.43
CA ILE A 6 -11.05 -11.80 13.85
C ILE A 6 -12.39 -11.28 14.37
N ASP A 7 -12.41 -10.88 15.62
CA ASP A 7 -13.51 -10.08 16.16
C ASP A 7 -13.38 -8.63 15.66
N ALA A 8 -14.22 -8.26 14.72
CA ALA A 8 -14.26 -6.93 14.13
C ALA A 8 -15.41 -6.06 14.71
N SER A 9 -16.05 -6.46 15.79
CA SER A 9 -17.17 -5.73 16.40
C SER A 9 -16.82 -4.30 16.80
N GLY A 10 -15.57 -4.07 17.23
CA GLY A 10 -15.00 -2.76 17.52
C GLY A 10 -14.39 -2.03 16.32
N GLY A 11 -14.51 -2.57 15.11
CA GLY A 11 -13.79 -2.16 13.92
C GLY A 11 -12.49 -2.93 13.71
N ALA A 12 -11.93 -2.85 12.50
CA ALA A 12 -10.68 -3.54 12.16
C ALA A 12 -9.71 -2.59 11.45
N VAL A 13 -8.45 -2.60 11.89
CA VAL A 13 -7.35 -1.90 11.22
C VAL A 13 -6.22 -2.88 10.96
N PHE A 14 -5.85 -3.03 9.70
CA PHE A 14 -4.81 -3.94 9.25
C PHE A 14 -3.59 -3.15 8.80
N PHE A 15 -2.41 -3.71 9.06
CA PHE A 15 -1.14 -3.17 8.61
C PHE A 15 -0.36 -4.23 7.84
N ALA A 16 0.16 -3.87 6.68
CA ALA A 16 0.98 -4.73 5.84
C ALA A 16 2.26 -3.98 5.42
N ALA A 17 3.23 -3.88 6.32
CA ALA A 17 4.49 -3.18 6.10
C ALA A 17 5.52 -4.12 5.44
N GLY A 18 6.04 -3.75 4.26
CA GLY A 18 7.03 -4.51 3.52
C GLY A 18 6.53 -5.86 2.99
N VAL A 19 5.22 -6.07 2.88
CA VAL A 19 4.64 -7.39 2.61
C VAL A 19 4.24 -7.56 1.15
N PHE A 20 3.53 -6.59 0.58
CA PHE A 20 2.88 -6.76 -0.72
C PHE A 20 3.83 -6.83 -1.90
N TYR A 21 5.05 -6.38 -1.76
CA TYR A 21 6.09 -6.48 -2.80
C TYR A 21 6.42 -7.91 -3.24
N TYR A 22 6.14 -8.90 -2.38
CA TYR A 22 6.42 -10.32 -2.64
C TYR A 22 5.26 -11.05 -3.30
N PHE A 23 4.15 -10.37 -3.53
CA PHE A 23 2.94 -10.97 -4.09
C PHE A 23 2.66 -10.43 -5.50
N LEU A 24 2.01 -11.25 -6.30
CA LEU A 24 1.53 -10.82 -7.60
C LEU A 24 0.36 -9.85 -7.45
N THR A 25 0.25 -8.88 -8.35
CA THR A 25 -0.83 -7.90 -8.34
C THR A 25 -2.24 -8.53 -8.24
N PRO A 26 -2.58 -9.62 -8.95
CA PRO A 26 -3.87 -10.28 -8.81
C PRO A 26 -4.12 -10.86 -7.40
N GLN A 27 -3.07 -11.35 -6.73
CA GLN A 27 -3.17 -11.90 -5.38
C GLN A 27 -3.48 -10.79 -4.37
N VAL A 28 -2.77 -9.66 -4.45
CA VAL A 28 -3.03 -8.50 -3.59
C VAL A 28 -4.44 -7.97 -3.82
N ARG A 29 -4.86 -7.84 -5.09
CA ARG A 29 -6.21 -7.41 -5.43
C ARG A 29 -7.28 -8.33 -4.83
N ALA A 30 -7.14 -9.65 -4.99
CA ALA A 30 -8.08 -10.62 -4.45
C ALA A 30 -8.19 -10.52 -2.92
N LEU A 31 -7.05 -10.40 -2.23
CA LEU A 31 -7.01 -10.23 -0.79
C LEU A 31 -7.71 -8.94 -0.35
N VAL A 32 -7.37 -7.80 -0.96
CA VAL A 32 -7.93 -6.49 -0.62
C VAL A 32 -9.45 -6.45 -0.84
N CYS A 33 -9.92 -6.98 -1.95
CA CYS A 33 -11.37 -7.06 -2.23
C CYS A 33 -12.09 -7.94 -1.19
N ALA A 34 -11.53 -9.11 -0.86
CA ALA A 34 -12.09 -9.99 0.15
C ALA A 34 -12.10 -9.35 1.55
N MET A 35 -11.05 -8.57 1.90
CA MET A 35 -11.02 -7.81 3.16
C MET A 35 -12.08 -6.71 3.19
N ALA A 36 -12.30 -6.01 2.07
CA ALA A 36 -13.31 -4.95 1.99
C ALA A 36 -14.75 -5.50 2.14
N GLU A 37 -14.96 -6.75 1.74
CA GLU A 37 -16.24 -7.45 1.95
C GLU A 37 -16.40 -7.97 3.37
N ALA A 38 -15.33 -8.56 3.93
CA ALA A 38 -15.38 -9.18 5.25
C ALA A 38 -15.37 -8.17 6.41
N PHE A 39 -14.82 -6.98 6.21
CA PHE A 39 -14.64 -5.96 7.25
C PHE A 39 -15.20 -4.59 6.86
N PRO A 40 -16.53 -4.43 6.70
CA PRO A 40 -17.14 -3.14 6.38
C PRO A 40 -16.77 -2.08 7.42
N GLY A 41 -16.32 -0.91 6.96
CA GLY A 41 -15.83 0.17 7.84
C GLY A 41 -14.41 -0.03 8.36
N GLY A 42 -13.77 -1.15 8.05
CA GLY A 42 -12.38 -1.42 8.38
C GLY A 42 -11.39 -0.59 7.55
N LYS A 43 -10.12 -0.74 7.87
CA LYS A 43 -9.01 -0.02 7.20
C LYS A 43 -7.84 -0.95 6.95
N LEU A 44 -7.15 -0.75 5.83
CA LEU A 44 -5.87 -1.38 5.54
C LEU A 44 -4.84 -0.30 5.23
N VAL A 45 -3.70 -0.36 5.90
CA VAL A 45 -2.55 0.54 5.67
C VAL A 45 -1.35 -0.30 5.24
N PHE A 46 -0.71 0.10 4.16
CA PHE A 46 0.47 -0.58 3.65
C PHE A 46 1.40 0.39 2.92
N ASP A 47 2.64 -0.01 2.75
CA ASP A 47 3.60 0.71 1.94
C ASP A 47 3.62 0.17 0.49
N ALA A 48 3.81 1.06 -0.45
CA ALA A 48 3.87 0.74 -1.86
C ALA A 48 4.95 1.58 -2.57
N ALA A 49 5.45 1.07 -3.66
CA ALA A 49 6.43 1.75 -4.50
C ALA A 49 6.14 1.50 -5.99
N ASN A 50 6.73 2.30 -6.86
CA ASN A 50 6.57 2.13 -8.28
C ASN A 50 7.30 0.86 -8.79
N ARG A 51 7.01 0.47 -10.02
CA ARG A 51 7.57 -0.75 -10.64
C ARG A 51 9.10 -0.77 -10.68
N LYS A 52 9.75 0.39 -10.89
CA LYS A 52 11.22 0.48 -10.91
C LYS A 52 11.81 0.16 -9.53
N ALA A 53 11.23 0.71 -8.48
CA ALA A 53 11.63 0.45 -7.11
C ALA A 53 11.40 -1.00 -6.70
N VAL A 54 10.23 -1.55 -6.98
CA VAL A 54 9.93 -2.97 -6.68
C VAL A 54 10.90 -3.89 -7.43
N LYS A 55 11.18 -3.63 -8.70
CA LYS A 55 12.17 -4.38 -9.48
C LYS A 55 13.56 -4.35 -8.85
N LEU A 56 13.99 -3.18 -8.38
CA LEU A 56 15.29 -3.03 -7.72
C LEU A 56 15.32 -3.77 -6.38
N MET A 57 14.28 -3.64 -5.55
CA MET A 57 14.17 -4.33 -4.28
C MET A 57 14.21 -5.84 -4.43
N LEU A 58 13.41 -6.40 -5.33
CA LEU A 58 13.38 -7.84 -5.59
C LEU A 58 14.72 -8.36 -6.11
N LYS A 59 15.39 -7.64 -7.01
CA LYS A 59 16.72 -8.02 -7.50
C LYS A 59 17.80 -7.96 -6.42
N THR A 60 17.66 -7.05 -5.46
CA THR A 60 18.65 -6.86 -4.39
C THR A 60 18.47 -7.88 -3.27
N TRP A 61 17.23 -8.16 -2.88
CA TRP A 61 16.93 -9.01 -1.73
C TRP A 61 16.73 -10.47 -2.07
N LEU A 62 16.37 -10.77 -3.30
CA LEU A 62 16.11 -12.13 -3.78
C LEU A 62 17.12 -12.55 -4.84
N LYS A 63 18.40 -12.21 -4.64
CA LYS A 63 19.49 -12.52 -5.59
C LYS A 63 19.55 -13.99 -5.97
N ASP A 64 19.24 -14.87 -5.04
CA ASP A 64 19.30 -16.33 -5.21
C ASP A 64 17.97 -16.95 -5.67
N ALA A 65 16.91 -16.15 -5.76
CA ALA A 65 15.63 -16.61 -6.28
C ALA A 65 15.53 -16.30 -7.77
N GLU A 66 15.33 -17.31 -8.59
CA GLU A 66 15.06 -17.16 -10.03
C GLU A 66 13.68 -16.52 -10.26
N ILE A 67 13.58 -15.20 -10.10
CA ILE A 67 12.35 -14.46 -10.39
C ILE A 67 12.28 -14.18 -11.87
N LYS A 68 11.45 -14.93 -12.59
CA LYS A 68 11.33 -14.84 -14.06
C LYS A 68 10.53 -13.62 -14.53
N ASP A 69 9.50 -13.19 -13.78
CA ASP A 69 8.66 -12.05 -14.16
C ASP A 69 8.46 -11.07 -13.00
N VAL A 70 9.44 -10.19 -12.82
CA VAL A 70 9.37 -9.13 -11.80
C VAL A 70 8.25 -8.11 -12.09
N GLY A 71 7.81 -8.01 -13.36
CA GLY A 71 6.76 -7.08 -13.76
C GLY A 71 5.37 -7.45 -13.26
N ALA A 72 5.14 -8.71 -12.89
CA ALA A 72 3.86 -9.19 -12.37
C ALA A 72 3.65 -8.89 -10.88
N TYR A 73 4.73 -8.59 -10.15
CA TYR A 73 4.67 -8.29 -8.72
C TYR A 73 3.98 -6.94 -8.45
N PHE A 74 3.38 -6.86 -7.26
CA PHE A 74 2.59 -5.69 -6.88
C PHE A 74 3.47 -4.43 -6.80
N ALA A 75 3.12 -3.45 -7.59
CA ALA A 75 3.74 -2.13 -7.61
C ALA A 75 2.67 -1.09 -7.92
N VAL A 76 2.78 0.10 -7.34
CA VAL A 76 1.80 1.16 -7.47
C VAL A 76 2.51 2.48 -7.78
N THR A 77 2.09 3.15 -8.83
CA THR A 77 2.55 4.50 -9.17
C THR A 77 1.56 5.56 -8.69
N ASP A 78 0.28 5.40 -9.02
CA ASP A 78 -0.81 6.24 -8.55
C ASP A 78 -1.83 5.37 -7.78
N ALA A 79 -1.71 5.35 -6.47
CA ALA A 79 -2.53 4.49 -5.62
C ALA A 79 -4.03 4.80 -5.77
N ARG A 80 -4.39 6.08 -5.82
CA ARG A 80 -5.80 6.47 -5.94
C ARG A 80 -6.41 5.98 -7.24
N ARG A 81 -5.74 6.21 -8.36
CA ARG A 81 -6.21 5.81 -9.68
C ARG A 81 -6.24 4.29 -9.84
N GLU A 82 -5.16 3.61 -9.44
CA GLU A 82 -5.00 2.18 -9.68
C GLU A 82 -5.86 1.32 -8.76
N LEU A 83 -5.92 1.64 -7.47
CA LEU A 83 -6.58 0.81 -6.48
C LEU A 83 -8.08 1.10 -6.37
N SER A 84 -8.53 2.32 -6.64
CA SER A 84 -9.97 2.62 -6.68
C SER A 84 -10.71 1.85 -7.78
N ALA A 85 -9.99 1.47 -8.84
CA ALA A 85 -10.55 0.65 -9.91
C ALA A 85 -10.78 -0.82 -9.53
N TRP A 86 -10.30 -1.26 -8.36
CA TRP A 86 -10.46 -2.65 -7.91
C TRP A 86 -11.84 -2.95 -7.34
N SER A 87 -12.43 -1.99 -6.65
CA SER A 87 -13.76 -2.11 -6.04
C SER A 87 -14.31 -0.73 -5.68
N ASP A 88 -15.62 -0.53 -5.85
CA ASP A 88 -16.36 0.64 -5.39
C ASP A 88 -16.42 0.75 -3.85
N ARG A 89 -16.11 -0.34 -3.15
CA ARG A 89 -16.00 -0.37 -1.69
C ARG A 89 -14.71 0.23 -1.14
N LEU A 90 -13.77 0.61 -2.00
CA LEU A 90 -12.46 1.14 -1.59
C LEU A 90 -12.42 2.66 -1.69
N ARG A 91 -12.11 3.32 -0.58
CA ARG A 91 -11.70 4.73 -0.55
C ARG A 91 -10.20 4.78 -0.33
N VAL A 92 -9.49 5.29 -1.33
CA VAL A 92 -8.03 5.24 -1.37
C VAL A 92 -7.45 6.61 -1.03
N SER A 93 -6.53 6.64 -0.09
CA SER A 93 -5.66 7.79 0.16
C SER A 93 -4.20 7.35 0.22
N SER A 94 -3.29 8.23 -0.16
CA SER A 94 -1.86 7.97 -0.09
C SER A 94 -1.08 9.23 0.22
N ARG A 95 0.11 9.06 0.78
CA ARG A 95 1.09 10.13 0.99
C ARG A 95 2.50 9.60 0.82
N GLY A 96 3.44 10.49 0.52
CA GLY A 96 4.85 10.12 0.38
C GLY A 96 5.41 9.50 1.65
N TYR A 97 6.32 8.55 1.46
CA TYR A 97 6.91 7.77 2.55
C TYR A 97 7.86 8.63 3.41
N MET A 98 8.72 9.39 2.77
CA MET A 98 9.75 10.19 3.44
C MET A 98 9.28 11.60 3.80
N LEU A 99 8.87 12.37 2.81
CA LEU A 99 8.51 13.79 2.99
C LEU A 99 7.09 13.98 3.52
N GLY A 100 6.17 13.05 3.21
CA GLY A 100 4.80 13.12 3.72
C GLY A 100 4.66 12.68 5.17
N TYR A 101 5.69 12.06 5.74
CA TYR A 101 5.66 11.53 7.10
C TYR A 101 6.37 12.46 8.10
N ASN A 102 7.52 13.02 7.72
CA ASN A 102 8.29 13.92 8.55
C ASN A 102 8.31 15.33 7.94
N ASP A 103 7.96 16.34 8.72
CA ASP A 103 8.25 17.72 8.32
C ASP A 103 9.74 18.01 8.51
N LEU A 104 10.52 17.62 7.51
CA LEU A 104 11.96 17.84 7.49
C LEU A 104 12.35 19.32 7.51
N ARG A 105 11.37 20.25 7.42
CA ARG A 105 11.63 21.71 7.49
C ARG A 105 11.96 22.14 8.91
N ASN A 106 11.35 21.51 9.91
CA ASN A 106 11.54 21.84 11.33
C ASN A 106 12.69 21.07 11.99
N GLN A 107 13.34 20.16 11.28
CA GLN A 107 14.48 19.42 11.79
C GLN A 107 15.78 20.02 11.25
N ASN A 108 16.87 19.98 12.04
CA ASN A 108 18.22 20.40 11.62
C ASN A 108 18.81 19.49 10.51
N VAL A 109 17.98 19.18 9.50
CA VAL A 109 18.38 18.35 8.37
C VAL A 109 19.01 19.25 7.32
N ARG A 110 20.25 18.93 6.93
CA ARG A 110 20.98 19.67 5.89
C ARG A 110 20.17 19.70 4.59
N LYS A 111 20.18 20.83 3.88
CA LYS A 111 19.47 21.02 2.60
C LYS A 111 19.73 19.91 1.59
N PHE A 112 20.93 19.36 1.59
CA PHE A 112 21.32 18.23 0.74
C PHE A 112 20.49 16.96 1.00
N PHE A 113 20.27 16.58 2.27
CA PHE A 113 19.47 15.41 2.61
C PHE A 113 17.98 15.60 2.31
N ARG A 114 17.48 16.84 2.43
CA ARG A 114 16.10 17.17 1.98
C ARG A 114 15.94 16.98 0.48
N PHE A 115 16.95 17.42 -0.28
CA PHE A 115 16.96 17.23 -1.73
C PHE A 115 17.01 15.74 -2.09
N LEU A 116 17.90 14.96 -1.47
CA LEU A 116 17.99 13.51 -1.69
C LEU A 116 16.69 12.79 -1.34
N SER A 117 16.05 13.13 -0.23
CA SER A 117 14.76 12.55 0.16
C SER A 117 13.67 12.85 -0.86
N LYS A 118 13.64 14.08 -1.37
CA LYS A 118 12.67 14.50 -2.40
C LYS A 118 12.91 13.77 -3.73
N VAL A 119 14.17 13.62 -4.12
CA VAL A 119 14.56 12.87 -5.32
C VAL A 119 14.25 11.39 -5.15
N GLY A 120 14.55 10.81 -3.98
CA GLY A 120 14.23 9.42 -3.65
C GLY A 120 12.73 9.13 -3.71
N ASP A 121 11.92 9.98 -3.08
CA ASP A 121 10.45 9.87 -3.17
C ASP A 121 9.95 9.97 -4.62
N GLY A 122 10.52 10.90 -5.40
CA GLY A 122 10.14 11.10 -6.80
C GLY A 122 10.55 9.95 -7.72
N MET A 123 11.75 9.35 -7.50
CA MET A 123 12.26 8.26 -8.33
C MET A 123 11.64 6.91 -8.00
N MET A 124 11.46 6.60 -6.73
CA MET A 124 10.96 5.31 -6.25
C MET A 124 9.45 5.35 -5.99
N ASN A 125 8.90 6.56 -5.90
CA ASN A 125 7.51 6.81 -5.56
C ASN A 125 7.04 5.96 -4.38
N MET A 126 7.85 5.95 -3.33
CA MET A 126 7.52 5.25 -2.09
C MET A 126 6.41 6.00 -1.37
N GLN A 127 5.36 5.31 -1.06
CA GLN A 127 4.17 5.89 -0.47
C GLN A 127 3.55 4.99 0.58
N ILE A 128 2.90 5.60 1.56
CA ILE A 128 1.99 4.90 2.47
C ILE A 128 0.59 5.04 1.90
N VAL A 129 -0.05 3.92 1.66
CA VAL A 129 -1.41 3.83 1.14
C VAL A 129 -2.34 3.42 2.27
N ARG A 130 -3.48 4.09 2.35
CA ARG A 130 -4.57 3.74 3.24
C ARG A 130 -5.81 3.48 2.40
N LEU A 131 -6.40 2.32 2.63
CA LEU A 131 -7.69 1.94 2.12
C LEU A 131 -8.70 1.97 3.27
N ASP A 132 -9.78 2.73 3.10
CA ASP A 132 -10.94 2.68 3.97
C ASP A 132 -12.01 1.85 3.27
N PHE A 133 -12.52 0.83 3.95
CA PHE A 133 -13.57 -0.03 3.41
C PHE A 133 -14.94 0.60 3.65
N ALA A 134 -15.78 0.64 2.63
CA ALA A 134 -17.12 1.20 2.75
C ALA A 134 -17.93 0.44 3.82
N LYS A 135 -18.66 1.17 4.64
CA LYS A 135 -19.66 0.59 5.54
C LYS A 135 -20.77 -0.05 4.75
N GLU A 136 -21.39 -1.10 5.26
CA GLU A 136 -22.65 -1.56 4.70
C GLU A 136 -23.68 -0.44 4.79
N ASN A 137 -24.28 -0.10 3.64
CA ASN A 137 -25.48 0.72 3.66
C ASN A 137 -26.57 -0.15 4.29
N LYS A 138 -26.90 0.08 5.56
CA LYS A 138 -28.18 -0.38 6.09
C LYS A 138 -29.26 0.28 5.23
N LYS A 139 -29.82 -0.46 4.27
CA LYS A 139 -31.09 -0.07 3.68
C LYS A 139 -32.07 -0.04 4.85
N HIS A 140 -32.54 1.14 5.19
CA HIS A 140 -33.72 1.27 6.04
C HIS A 140 -34.88 0.65 5.24
N GLU A 141 -35.32 -0.52 5.68
CA GLU A 141 -36.66 -0.98 5.38
C GLU A 141 -37.65 -0.11 6.14
#